data_522fe7e98658173a4faad2911eaef6bd
#
_entry.id   522fe7e98658173a4faad2911eaef6bd
#
_cell.length_a   1.000
_cell.length_b   1.000
_cell.length_c   1.000
_cell.angle_alpha   90.00
_cell.angle_beta   90.00
_cell.angle_gamma   90.00
#
_symmetry.space_group_name_H-M   'P 1'
#
loop_
_entity.id
_entity.type
_entity.pdbx_description
1 polymer ?
#
loop_
_entity_poly.entity_id
_entity_poly.type
_entity_poly.pdbx_seq_one_letter_code
_entity_poly.pdbx_strand_id
1 'polypeptide(L)'
;IDIANFGSSPATAGIVRKLPVEIIGVSGVIASYERLIGKDGINTIKDIEGKRVAYPPNSTAAYALEAAISANKLDRSKITLLPLRPAEMVAAWKRGDIDAGYVWAPFAQELESSGGHQVFATKDLQKDGYLIYNNYVVRKAFAEQYPEAVSAFLRVHQQKVDEFKKDPESAAAIVAKEVGAPVTTAANTLGGLEYPTLAEQGTAAWLGNGTDTTHSGIGKALTKTSNFLASIGEIRKQDIPENWDTAIDSR
;
A
#
# COMPACT_ATOMS: atom_id res chain seq x y z
N ILE A 1 17.00 6.28 11.33
CA ILE A 1 16.16 5.08 11.07
C ILE A 1 16.88 4.23 10.06
N ASP A 2 17.05 2.94 10.34
CA ASP A 2 17.80 2.02 9.50
C ASP A 2 16.88 1.06 8.73
N ILE A 3 15.79 0.62 9.36
CA ILE A 3 14.72 -0.15 8.73
C ILE A 3 13.40 0.62 8.89
N ALA A 4 12.60 0.69 7.85
CA ALA A 4 11.30 1.35 7.89
C ALA A 4 10.27 0.59 7.05
N ASN A 5 8.97 0.77 7.38
CA ASN A 5 7.86 0.27 6.61
C ASN A 5 7.30 1.40 5.74
N PHE A 6 7.17 1.16 4.45
CA PHE A 6 6.60 2.10 3.48
C PHE A 6 5.61 1.41 2.55
N GLY A 7 4.62 2.17 2.07
CA GLY A 7 3.83 1.74 0.92
C GLY A 7 4.68 1.65 -0.36
N SER A 8 4.30 0.78 -1.29
CA SER A 8 5.06 0.53 -2.53
C SER A 8 5.28 1.80 -3.36
N SER A 9 4.30 2.71 -3.46
CA SER A 9 4.44 3.94 -4.25
C SER A 9 5.49 4.90 -3.68
N PRO A 10 5.44 5.31 -2.38
CA PRO A 10 6.48 6.18 -1.82
C PRO A 10 7.86 5.51 -1.79
N ALA A 11 7.95 4.19 -1.58
CA ALA A 11 9.22 3.46 -1.67
C ALA A 11 9.80 3.54 -3.09
N THR A 12 8.98 3.27 -4.10
CA THR A 12 9.37 3.40 -5.53
C THR A 12 9.88 4.80 -5.84
N ALA A 13 9.15 5.84 -5.44
CA ALA A 13 9.56 7.23 -5.65
C ALA A 13 10.91 7.54 -4.99
N GLY A 14 11.14 7.04 -3.77
CA GLY A 14 12.41 7.19 -3.05
C GLY A 14 13.56 6.51 -3.78
N ILE A 15 13.37 5.28 -4.24
CA ILE A 15 14.39 4.51 -4.98
C ILE A 15 14.74 5.21 -6.31
N VAL A 16 13.75 5.63 -7.08
CA VAL A 16 13.96 6.37 -8.34
C VAL A 16 14.71 7.69 -8.10
N ARG A 17 14.46 8.35 -6.96
CA ARG A 17 15.21 9.55 -6.52
C ARG A 17 16.57 9.22 -5.93
N LYS A 18 17.02 7.97 -6.04
CA LYS A 18 18.35 7.49 -5.60
C LYS A 18 18.57 7.59 -4.09
N LEU A 19 17.52 7.44 -3.27
CA LEU A 19 17.72 7.20 -1.86
C LEU A 19 18.53 5.90 -1.67
N PRO A 20 19.51 5.88 -0.75
CA PRO A 20 20.41 4.73 -0.55
C PRO A 20 19.71 3.63 0.28
N VAL A 21 18.59 3.13 -0.22
CA VAL A 21 17.76 2.10 0.39
C VAL A 21 17.50 0.94 -0.55
N GLU A 22 17.15 -0.21 0.00
CA GLU A 22 16.72 -1.39 -0.73
C GLU A 22 15.52 -2.05 -0.05
N ILE A 23 14.69 -2.75 -0.80
CA ILE A 23 13.54 -3.50 -0.32
C ILE A 23 14.06 -4.88 0.14
N ILE A 24 13.74 -5.23 1.39
CA ILE A 24 14.14 -6.51 2.01
C ILE A 24 12.97 -7.44 2.27
N GLY A 25 11.74 -7.00 2.07
CA GLY A 25 10.57 -7.83 2.28
C GLY A 25 9.26 -7.09 2.08
N VAL A 26 8.22 -7.85 1.77
CA VAL A 26 6.83 -7.39 1.74
C VAL A 26 6.23 -7.59 3.13
N SER A 27 5.83 -6.51 3.77
CA SER A 27 5.21 -6.56 5.09
C SER A 27 3.71 -6.89 5.04
N GLY A 28 3.08 -6.67 3.90
CA GLY A 28 1.70 -7.05 3.64
C GLY A 28 1.20 -6.51 2.31
N VAL A 29 0.48 -7.34 1.56
CA VAL A 29 -0.23 -6.93 0.34
C VAL A 29 -1.51 -6.22 0.75
N ILE A 30 -1.75 -5.07 0.16
CA ILE A 30 -2.92 -4.25 0.48
C ILE A 30 -4.14 -4.84 -0.23
N ALA A 31 -5.08 -5.35 0.57
CA ALA A 31 -6.34 -5.90 0.11
C ALA A 31 -7.51 -4.97 0.45
N SER A 32 -8.28 -5.24 1.47
CA SER A 32 -9.35 -4.36 1.95
C SER A 32 -8.88 -3.31 2.97
N TYR A 33 -7.58 -3.31 3.32
CA TYR A 33 -6.96 -2.31 4.19
C TYR A 33 -7.12 -0.89 3.63
N GLU A 34 -6.92 -0.72 2.30
CA GLU A 34 -7.21 0.52 1.58
C GLU A 34 -8.43 0.32 0.70
N ARG A 35 -9.37 1.26 0.77
CA ARG A 35 -10.64 1.17 0.03
C ARG A 35 -11.27 2.53 -0.21
N LEU A 36 -12.10 2.58 -1.23
CA LEU A 36 -12.97 3.71 -1.52
C LEU A 36 -14.24 3.59 -0.69
N ILE A 37 -14.50 4.61 0.11
CA ILE A 37 -15.75 4.78 0.85
C ILE A 37 -16.57 5.85 0.16
N GLY A 38 -17.80 5.55 -0.16
CA GLY A 38 -18.76 6.45 -0.80
C GLY A 38 -19.93 6.80 0.11
N LYS A 39 -20.51 7.97 -0.08
CA LYS A 39 -21.81 8.35 0.47
C LYS A 39 -22.95 7.72 -0.30
N ASP A 40 -24.18 7.85 0.20
CA ASP A 40 -25.39 7.40 -0.50
C ASP A 40 -25.40 7.87 -1.96
N GLY A 41 -25.78 6.93 -2.86
CA GLY A 41 -25.79 7.16 -4.30
C GLY A 41 -24.45 6.88 -5.01
N ILE A 42 -23.40 6.46 -4.28
CA ILE A 42 -22.13 5.99 -4.88
C ILE A 42 -21.99 4.50 -4.54
N ASN A 43 -22.55 3.62 -5.36
CA ASN A 43 -22.59 2.19 -5.10
C ASN A 43 -21.54 1.38 -5.87
N THR A 44 -20.99 1.97 -6.93
CA THR A 44 -19.95 1.38 -7.77
C THR A 44 -18.83 2.39 -8.02
N ILE A 45 -17.66 1.91 -8.43
CA ILE A 45 -16.55 2.78 -8.79
C ILE A 45 -16.93 3.78 -9.92
N LYS A 46 -17.90 3.45 -10.78
CA LYS A 46 -18.36 4.32 -11.87
C LYS A 46 -19.13 5.54 -11.37
N ASP A 47 -19.75 5.45 -10.22
CA ASP A 47 -20.57 6.52 -9.66
C ASP A 47 -19.73 7.70 -9.12
N ILE A 48 -18.38 7.57 -9.12
CA ILE A 48 -17.50 8.69 -8.73
C ILE A 48 -17.35 9.75 -9.84
N GLU A 49 -17.77 9.49 -11.08
CA GLU A 49 -17.83 10.54 -12.10
C GLU A 49 -18.80 11.65 -11.67
N GLY A 50 -18.37 12.90 -11.76
CA GLY A 50 -19.08 14.05 -11.26
C GLY A 50 -18.99 14.29 -9.75
N LYS A 51 -18.21 13.51 -9.01
CA LYS A 51 -18.10 13.57 -7.56
C LYS A 51 -16.77 14.17 -7.10
N ARG A 52 -16.76 14.63 -5.83
CA ARG A 52 -15.59 15.10 -5.11
C ARG A 52 -14.99 13.93 -4.34
N VAL A 53 -13.85 13.45 -4.80
CA VAL A 53 -13.18 12.25 -4.25
C VAL A 53 -11.88 12.65 -3.59
N ALA A 54 -11.77 12.44 -2.30
CA ALA A 54 -10.56 12.73 -1.53
C ALA A 54 -9.61 11.53 -1.50
N TYR A 55 -8.32 11.82 -1.45
CA TYR A 55 -7.26 10.82 -1.34
C TYR A 55 -6.01 11.41 -0.66
N PRO A 56 -5.23 10.62 0.10
CA PRO A 56 -3.95 11.08 0.64
C PRO A 56 -2.90 11.15 -0.46
N PRO A 57 -2.27 12.30 -0.71
CA PRO A 57 -1.24 12.42 -1.73
C PRO A 57 0.02 11.60 -1.37
N ASN A 58 0.82 11.25 -2.38
CA ASN A 58 2.08 10.51 -2.23
C ASN A 58 1.92 9.16 -1.47
N SER A 59 0.84 8.44 -1.71
CA SER A 59 0.48 7.21 -1.01
C SER A 59 0.09 6.08 -1.96
N THR A 60 0.02 4.86 -1.43
CA THR A 60 -0.55 3.71 -2.13
C THR A 60 -2.03 3.90 -2.46
N ALA A 61 -2.78 4.60 -1.58
CA ALA A 61 -4.19 4.93 -1.83
C ALA A 61 -4.37 5.88 -3.02
N ALA A 62 -3.46 6.86 -3.20
CA ALA A 62 -3.44 7.70 -4.40
C ALA A 62 -3.22 6.86 -5.67
N TYR A 63 -2.24 5.96 -5.62
CA TYR A 63 -1.96 5.05 -6.73
C TYR A 63 -3.14 4.11 -7.00
N ALA A 64 -3.74 3.53 -5.96
CA ALA A 64 -4.88 2.63 -6.09
C ALA A 64 -6.12 3.33 -6.69
N LEU A 65 -6.40 4.57 -6.29
CA LEU A 65 -7.51 5.36 -6.86
C LEU A 65 -7.31 5.62 -8.35
N GLU A 66 -6.14 6.08 -8.76
CA GLU A 66 -5.85 6.33 -10.18
C GLU A 66 -5.82 5.03 -11.00
N ALA A 67 -5.28 3.94 -10.41
CA ALA A 67 -5.35 2.62 -11.02
C ALA A 67 -6.81 2.15 -11.21
N ALA A 68 -7.68 2.39 -10.22
CA ALA A 68 -9.10 2.05 -10.29
C ALA A 68 -9.82 2.88 -11.37
N ILE A 69 -9.53 4.17 -11.48
CA ILE A 69 -10.05 5.04 -12.53
C ILE A 69 -9.64 4.49 -13.91
N SER A 70 -8.36 4.18 -14.09
CA SER A 70 -7.83 3.67 -15.36
C SER A 70 -8.38 2.28 -15.72
N ALA A 71 -8.35 1.33 -14.78
CA ALA A 71 -8.80 -0.05 -15.00
C ALA A 71 -10.30 -0.12 -15.34
N ASN A 72 -11.11 0.77 -14.78
CA ASN A 72 -12.54 0.85 -15.05
C ASN A 72 -12.90 1.82 -16.20
N LYS A 73 -11.89 2.39 -16.89
CA LYS A 73 -12.05 3.30 -18.04
C LYS A 73 -12.94 4.51 -17.73
N LEU A 74 -12.80 5.07 -16.52
CA LEU A 74 -13.54 6.26 -16.12
C LEU A 74 -12.94 7.52 -16.75
N ASP A 75 -13.76 8.51 -16.98
CA ASP A 75 -13.30 9.82 -17.42
C ASP A 75 -12.78 10.63 -16.23
N ARG A 76 -11.46 10.60 -16.05
CA ARG A 76 -10.77 11.29 -14.96
C ARG A 76 -11.10 12.80 -14.91
N SER A 77 -11.37 13.42 -16.07
CA SER A 77 -11.69 14.85 -16.14
C SER A 77 -13.03 15.20 -15.48
N LYS A 78 -13.91 14.23 -15.32
CA LYS A 78 -15.21 14.40 -14.64
C LYS A 78 -15.11 14.22 -13.12
N ILE A 79 -13.97 13.78 -12.58
CA ILE A 79 -13.81 13.51 -11.16
C ILE A 79 -13.04 14.66 -10.51
N THR A 80 -13.62 15.29 -9.48
CA THR A 80 -12.92 16.30 -8.70
C THR A 80 -12.06 15.61 -7.65
N LEU A 81 -10.78 15.45 -7.94
CA LEU A 81 -9.81 14.81 -7.06
C LEU A 81 -9.25 15.82 -6.04
N LEU A 82 -9.37 15.50 -4.75
CA LEU A 82 -8.99 16.39 -3.64
C LEU A 82 -7.87 15.73 -2.81
N PRO A 83 -6.63 16.23 -2.89
CA PRO A 83 -5.52 15.72 -2.10
C PRO A 83 -5.67 16.19 -0.64
N LEU A 84 -6.14 15.32 0.24
CA LEU A 84 -6.33 15.58 1.66
C LEU A 84 -5.60 14.53 2.49
N ARG A 85 -4.95 14.96 3.58
CA ARG A 85 -4.43 14.02 4.58
C ARG A 85 -5.58 13.26 5.25
N PRO A 86 -5.35 12.04 5.76
CA PRO A 86 -6.44 11.22 6.30
C PRO A 86 -7.32 11.92 7.34
N ALA A 87 -6.73 12.63 8.30
CA ALA A 87 -7.49 13.37 9.31
C ALA A 87 -8.30 14.56 8.71
N GLU A 88 -7.74 15.25 7.71
CA GLU A 88 -8.42 16.32 6.97
C GLU A 88 -9.58 15.76 6.15
N MET A 89 -9.40 14.56 5.56
CA MET A 89 -10.45 13.85 4.83
C MET A 89 -11.63 13.51 5.74
N VAL A 90 -11.40 12.99 6.94
CA VAL A 90 -12.45 12.72 7.93
C VAL A 90 -13.21 13.99 8.30
N ALA A 91 -12.49 15.09 8.52
CA ALA A 91 -13.12 16.37 8.80
C ALA A 91 -13.96 16.89 7.61
N ALA A 92 -13.44 16.81 6.39
CA ALA A 92 -14.15 17.18 5.17
C ALA A 92 -15.39 16.32 4.92
N TRP A 93 -15.29 15.01 5.21
CA TRP A 93 -16.41 14.07 5.15
C TRP A 93 -17.58 14.49 6.05
N LYS A 94 -17.28 14.79 7.32
CA LYS A 94 -18.27 15.21 8.32
C LYS A 94 -18.95 16.54 7.96
N ARG A 95 -18.24 17.46 7.30
CA ARG A 95 -18.83 18.73 6.82
C ARG A 95 -19.62 18.59 5.50
N GLY A 96 -19.51 17.47 4.78
CA GLY A 96 -20.12 17.29 3.47
C GLY A 96 -19.32 17.90 2.31
N ASP A 97 -18.03 18.20 2.50
CA ASP A 97 -17.18 18.81 1.48
C ASP A 97 -16.70 17.79 0.43
N ILE A 98 -16.78 16.49 0.72
CA ILE A 98 -16.43 15.38 -0.17
C ILE A 98 -17.57 14.36 -0.24
N ASP A 99 -17.63 13.63 -1.35
CA ASP A 99 -18.66 12.65 -1.65
C ASP A 99 -18.12 11.21 -1.50
N ALA A 100 -16.82 11.02 -1.72
CA ALA A 100 -16.11 9.77 -1.51
C ALA A 100 -14.68 10.01 -1.02
N GLY A 101 -14.08 8.99 -0.38
CA GLY A 101 -12.69 9.03 0.08
C GLY A 101 -11.99 7.69 -0.11
N TYR A 102 -10.83 7.68 -0.75
CA TYR A 102 -9.97 6.50 -0.85
C TYR A 102 -8.91 6.58 0.23
N VAL A 103 -8.96 5.69 1.20
CA VAL A 103 -8.09 5.77 2.39
C VAL A 103 -7.93 4.41 3.05
N TRP A 104 -6.95 4.29 3.93
CA TRP A 104 -6.67 3.08 4.72
C TRP A 104 -7.34 3.08 6.10
N ALA A 105 -7.33 1.92 6.72
CA ALA A 105 -7.72 1.74 8.12
C ALA A 105 -6.75 2.48 9.07
N PRO A 106 -7.22 3.10 10.18
CA PRO A 106 -8.60 3.12 10.67
C PRO A 106 -9.49 4.21 10.04
N PHE A 107 -8.95 5.14 9.25
CA PHE A 107 -9.72 6.27 8.71
C PHE A 107 -10.88 5.82 7.81
N ALA A 108 -10.71 4.73 7.05
CA ALA A 108 -11.79 4.16 6.27
C ALA A 108 -12.98 3.75 7.17
N GLN A 109 -12.72 3.12 8.33
CA GLN A 109 -13.78 2.79 9.31
C GLN A 109 -14.43 4.04 9.91
N GLU A 110 -13.69 5.15 10.05
CA GLU A 110 -14.28 6.42 10.51
C GLU A 110 -15.25 7.00 9.48
N LEU A 111 -14.94 6.91 8.19
CA LEU A 111 -15.87 7.30 7.12
C LEU A 111 -17.10 6.38 7.10
N GLU A 112 -16.91 5.06 7.22
CA GLU A 112 -17.99 4.07 7.29
C GLU A 112 -18.92 4.33 8.48
N SER A 113 -18.37 4.53 9.67
CA SER A 113 -19.15 4.83 10.88
C SER A 113 -19.85 6.19 10.83
N SER A 114 -19.46 7.06 9.91
CA SER A 114 -20.05 8.37 9.66
C SER A 114 -20.99 8.38 8.44
N GLY A 115 -21.63 7.23 8.11
CA GLY A 115 -22.64 7.09 7.07
C GLY A 115 -22.09 6.76 5.69
N GLY A 116 -20.84 6.32 5.58
CA GLY A 116 -20.27 5.81 4.35
C GLY A 116 -20.39 4.28 4.23
N HIS A 117 -20.13 3.77 3.04
CA HIS A 117 -20.00 2.33 2.80
C HIS A 117 -18.88 2.05 1.81
N GLN A 118 -18.32 0.85 1.87
CA GLN A 118 -17.28 0.44 0.93
C GLN A 118 -17.85 0.28 -0.48
N VAL A 119 -17.21 0.96 -1.44
CA VAL A 119 -17.57 0.93 -2.87
C VAL A 119 -16.59 0.09 -3.68
N PHE A 120 -15.30 0.16 -3.34
CA PHE A 120 -14.23 -0.50 -4.05
C PHE A 120 -13.06 -0.76 -3.07
N ALA A 121 -12.35 -1.86 -3.24
CA ALA A 121 -11.16 -2.16 -2.43
C ALA A 121 -9.92 -2.35 -3.31
N THR A 122 -8.74 -2.08 -2.77
CA THR A 122 -7.47 -2.23 -3.50
C THR A 122 -7.28 -3.65 -4.05
N LYS A 123 -7.76 -4.69 -3.36
CA LYS A 123 -7.74 -6.09 -3.85
C LYS A 123 -8.44 -6.27 -5.21
N ASP A 124 -9.44 -5.44 -5.51
CA ASP A 124 -10.18 -5.55 -6.77
C ASP A 124 -9.33 -5.21 -8.00
N LEU A 125 -8.16 -4.57 -7.77
CA LEU A 125 -7.17 -4.27 -8.81
C LEU A 125 -6.23 -5.44 -9.11
N GLN A 126 -6.17 -6.47 -8.27
CA GLN A 126 -5.26 -7.60 -8.46
C GLN A 126 -5.58 -8.35 -9.76
N LYS A 127 -6.87 -8.48 -10.11
CA LYS A 127 -7.33 -9.07 -11.39
C LYS A 127 -6.81 -8.33 -12.62
N ASP A 128 -6.51 -7.03 -12.48
CA ASP A 128 -5.97 -6.17 -13.54
C ASP A 128 -4.43 -6.07 -13.48
N GLY A 129 -3.80 -6.97 -12.68
CA GLY A 129 -2.36 -7.11 -12.55
C GLY A 129 -1.70 -5.96 -11.76
N TYR A 130 -2.43 -5.30 -10.86
CA TYR A 130 -1.83 -4.36 -9.92
C TYR A 130 -1.50 -5.07 -8.62
N LEU A 131 -0.22 -5.04 -8.24
CA LEU A 131 0.28 -5.47 -6.95
C LEU A 131 0.61 -4.23 -6.13
N ILE A 132 -0.23 -3.94 -5.13
CA ILE A 132 -0.07 -2.79 -4.22
C ILE A 132 0.19 -3.34 -2.83
N TYR A 133 1.28 -2.93 -2.20
CA TYR A 133 1.78 -3.57 -0.99
C TYR A 133 2.52 -2.57 -0.09
N ASN A 134 2.67 -2.94 1.16
CA ASN A 134 3.63 -2.35 2.07
C ASN A 134 4.90 -3.19 2.09
N ASN A 135 6.05 -2.54 2.21
CA ASN A 135 7.34 -3.22 2.19
C ASN A 135 8.25 -2.66 3.29
N TYR A 136 9.18 -3.50 3.72
CA TYR A 136 10.31 -3.07 4.51
C TYR A 136 11.43 -2.60 3.59
N VAL A 137 11.92 -1.40 3.85
CA VAL A 137 13.13 -0.86 3.24
C VAL A 137 14.21 -0.74 4.30
N VAL A 138 15.44 -1.01 3.91
CA VAL A 138 16.63 -0.86 4.75
C VAL A 138 17.60 0.12 4.11
N ARG A 139 18.30 0.88 4.90
CA ARG A 139 19.44 1.69 4.46
C ARG A 139 20.58 0.75 4.04
N LYS A 140 21.07 0.86 2.79
CA LYS A 140 22.09 -0.04 2.22
C LYS A 140 23.31 -0.20 3.13
N ALA A 141 23.88 0.90 3.61
CA ALA A 141 25.02 0.85 4.51
C ALA A 141 24.74 0.11 5.84
N PHE A 142 23.48 0.09 6.30
CA PHE A 142 23.11 -0.70 7.48
C PHE A 142 23.03 -2.19 7.13
N ALA A 143 22.43 -2.53 6.00
CA ALA A 143 22.33 -3.93 5.56
C ALA A 143 23.73 -4.55 5.32
N GLU A 144 24.64 -3.79 4.72
CA GLU A 144 26.03 -4.20 4.52
C GLU A 144 26.77 -4.40 5.84
N GLN A 145 26.58 -3.49 6.81
CA GLN A 145 27.28 -3.53 8.09
C GLN A 145 26.69 -4.56 9.08
N TYR A 146 25.37 -4.76 9.03
CA TYR A 146 24.63 -5.59 10.00
C TYR A 146 23.66 -6.57 9.32
N PRO A 147 24.11 -7.46 8.42
CA PRO A 147 23.25 -8.38 7.70
C PRO A 147 22.47 -9.33 8.63
N GLU A 148 23.09 -9.73 9.74
CA GLU A 148 22.45 -10.58 10.75
C GLU A 148 21.27 -9.87 11.45
N ALA A 149 21.35 -8.54 11.64
CA ALA A 149 20.25 -7.77 12.21
C ALA A 149 19.06 -7.71 11.25
N VAL A 150 19.32 -7.54 9.95
CA VAL A 150 18.28 -7.57 8.90
C VAL A 150 17.61 -8.94 8.86
N SER A 151 18.40 -10.02 8.83
CA SER A 151 17.89 -11.39 8.86
C SER A 151 17.08 -11.69 10.12
N ALA A 152 17.55 -11.22 11.30
CA ALA A 152 16.83 -11.38 12.56
C ALA A 152 15.49 -10.65 12.54
N PHE A 153 15.44 -9.41 12.00
CA PHE A 153 14.22 -8.64 11.83
C PHE A 153 13.19 -9.39 10.97
N LEU A 154 13.59 -9.93 9.82
CA LEU A 154 12.71 -10.67 8.93
C LEU A 154 12.20 -11.98 9.57
N ARG A 155 13.06 -12.71 10.29
CA ARG A 155 12.63 -13.89 11.06
C ARG A 155 11.57 -13.57 12.11
N VAL A 156 11.77 -12.47 12.86
CA VAL A 156 10.76 -12.02 13.85
C VAL A 156 9.46 -11.63 13.17
N HIS A 157 9.53 -10.93 12.02
CA HIS A 157 8.33 -10.64 11.23
C HIS A 157 7.60 -11.93 10.84
N GLN A 158 8.31 -12.94 10.30
CA GLN A 158 7.69 -14.22 9.94
C GLN A 158 7.02 -14.89 11.15
N GLN A 159 7.68 -14.92 12.30
CA GLN A 159 7.07 -15.47 13.52
C GLN A 159 5.76 -14.77 13.86
N LYS A 160 5.71 -13.43 13.73
CA LYS A 160 4.48 -12.67 14.03
C LYS A 160 3.39 -12.89 12.98
N VAL A 161 3.74 -13.08 11.73
CA VAL A 161 2.81 -13.50 10.69
C VAL A 161 2.22 -14.89 10.98
N ASP A 162 3.06 -15.83 11.41
CA ASP A 162 2.62 -17.19 11.76
C ASP A 162 1.70 -17.19 13.00
N GLU A 163 2.05 -16.42 14.03
CA GLU A 163 1.21 -16.21 15.22
C GLU A 163 -0.14 -15.60 14.84
N PHE A 164 -0.15 -14.55 14.02
CA PHE A 164 -1.38 -13.94 13.51
C PHE A 164 -2.24 -14.93 12.72
N LYS A 165 -1.65 -15.71 11.80
CA LYS A 165 -2.38 -16.72 11.01
C LYS A 165 -2.97 -17.83 11.90
N LYS A 166 -2.29 -18.17 13.00
CA LYS A 166 -2.73 -19.19 13.95
C LYS A 166 -3.87 -18.69 14.85
N ASP A 167 -3.79 -17.46 15.33
CA ASP A 167 -4.76 -16.86 16.26
C ASP A 167 -4.94 -15.35 15.96
N PRO A 168 -5.76 -15.01 14.94
CA PRO A 168 -5.99 -13.61 14.55
C PRO A 168 -6.63 -12.77 15.67
N GLU A 169 -7.44 -13.37 16.53
CA GLU A 169 -8.14 -12.64 17.61
C GLU A 169 -7.15 -12.21 18.69
N SER A 170 -6.27 -13.11 19.13
CA SER A 170 -5.21 -12.81 20.08
C SER A 170 -4.27 -11.73 19.54
N ALA A 171 -3.85 -11.86 18.28
CA ALA A 171 -3.00 -10.86 17.64
C ALA A 171 -3.68 -9.49 17.56
N ALA A 172 -4.97 -9.43 17.20
CA ALA A 172 -5.74 -8.20 17.20
C ALA A 172 -5.84 -7.55 18.60
N ALA A 173 -6.03 -8.36 19.64
CA ALA A 173 -6.08 -7.86 21.02
C ALA A 173 -4.73 -7.23 21.46
N ILE A 174 -3.61 -7.87 21.10
CA ILE A 174 -2.26 -7.34 21.38
C ILE A 174 -2.05 -5.99 20.65
N VAL A 175 -2.33 -5.95 19.36
CA VAL A 175 -2.18 -4.71 18.57
C VAL A 175 -3.11 -3.61 19.07
N ALA A 176 -4.37 -3.93 19.38
CA ALA A 176 -5.33 -2.97 19.90
C ALA A 176 -4.85 -2.29 21.19
N LYS A 177 -4.28 -3.09 22.11
CA LYS A 177 -3.69 -2.59 23.36
C LYS A 177 -2.51 -1.66 23.09
N GLU A 178 -1.63 -2.03 22.18
CA GLU A 178 -0.41 -1.25 21.86
C GLU A 178 -0.73 0.10 21.22
N VAL A 179 -1.68 0.12 20.27
CA VAL A 179 -2.06 1.34 19.55
C VAL A 179 -3.19 2.14 20.20
N GLY A 180 -3.77 1.64 21.29
CA GLY A 180 -4.88 2.30 21.98
C GLY A 180 -6.18 2.34 21.17
N ALA A 181 -6.45 1.31 20.36
CA ALA A 181 -7.63 1.22 19.51
C ALA A 181 -8.59 0.10 19.97
N PRO A 182 -9.88 0.12 19.54
CA PRO A 182 -10.77 -1.02 19.72
C PRO A 182 -10.23 -2.29 19.05
N VAL A 183 -10.46 -3.46 19.66
CA VAL A 183 -10.02 -4.77 19.12
C VAL A 183 -10.60 -5.01 17.72
N THR A 184 -11.84 -4.62 17.47
CA THR A 184 -12.49 -4.73 16.15
C THR A 184 -11.78 -3.90 15.10
N THR A 185 -11.30 -2.70 15.44
CA THR A 185 -10.51 -1.86 14.53
C THR A 185 -9.17 -2.51 14.20
N ALA A 186 -8.46 -3.05 15.19
CA ALA A 186 -7.21 -3.77 14.98
C ALA A 186 -7.42 -5.03 14.13
N ALA A 187 -8.46 -5.82 14.41
CA ALA A 187 -8.80 -7.01 13.63
C ALA A 187 -9.08 -6.68 12.16
N ASN A 188 -9.89 -5.66 11.88
CA ASN A 188 -10.18 -5.20 10.52
C ASN A 188 -8.93 -4.66 9.80
N THR A 189 -8.04 -3.99 10.53
CA THR A 189 -6.77 -3.49 10.01
C THR A 189 -5.84 -4.64 9.59
N LEU A 190 -5.63 -5.60 10.49
CA LEU A 190 -4.79 -6.76 10.22
C LEU A 190 -5.39 -7.66 9.13
N GLY A 191 -6.69 -7.97 9.20
CA GLY A 191 -7.40 -8.78 8.21
C GLY A 191 -7.56 -8.11 6.84
N GLY A 192 -7.29 -6.82 6.73
CA GLY A 192 -7.29 -6.08 5.47
C GLY A 192 -6.01 -6.23 4.64
N LEU A 193 -5.00 -6.93 5.17
CA LEU A 193 -3.72 -7.21 4.51
C LEU A 193 -3.56 -8.71 4.27
N GLU A 194 -2.86 -9.08 3.20
CA GLU A 194 -2.42 -10.45 2.92
C GLU A 194 -0.92 -10.53 3.23
N TYR A 195 -0.50 -11.55 3.96
CA TYR A 195 0.88 -11.68 4.45
C TYR A 195 1.60 -12.84 3.76
N PRO A 196 2.42 -12.58 2.72
CA PRO A 196 3.25 -13.62 2.12
C PRO A 196 4.34 -14.05 3.11
N THR A 197 4.59 -15.34 3.20
CA THR A 197 5.68 -15.89 3.99
C THR A 197 7.04 -15.55 3.38
N LEU A 198 8.11 -15.56 4.19
CA LEU A 198 9.46 -15.35 3.64
C LEU A 198 9.82 -16.38 2.57
N ALA A 199 9.36 -17.64 2.71
CA ALA A 199 9.57 -18.69 1.70
C ALA A 199 8.89 -18.31 0.36
N GLU A 200 7.67 -17.80 0.39
CA GLU A 200 7.00 -17.29 -0.81
C GLU A 200 7.73 -16.09 -1.39
N GLN A 201 8.18 -15.18 -0.52
CA GLN A 201 8.88 -13.96 -0.95
C GLN A 201 10.20 -14.21 -1.65
N GLY A 202 10.90 -15.31 -1.33
CA GLY A 202 12.13 -15.76 -2.00
C GLY A 202 11.90 -16.36 -3.40
N THR A 203 10.71 -16.26 -3.97
CA THR A 203 10.38 -16.80 -5.30
C THR A 203 10.29 -15.69 -6.35
N ALA A 204 10.33 -16.10 -7.63
CA ALA A 204 10.17 -15.18 -8.76
C ALA A 204 8.80 -14.46 -8.77
N ALA A 205 7.80 -15.00 -8.09
CA ALA A 205 6.50 -14.35 -7.94
C ALA A 205 6.56 -13.08 -7.05
N TRP A 206 7.60 -12.96 -6.20
CA TRP A 206 7.78 -11.87 -5.24
C TRP A 206 9.10 -11.12 -5.45
N LEU A 207 10.08 -11.29 -4.55
CA LEU A 207 11.36 -10.55 -4.59
C LEU A 207 12.35 -11.19 -5.58
N GLY A 208 12.17 -12.46 -5.90
CA GLY A 208 13.13 -13.24 -6.67
C GLY A 208 14.06 -14.07 -5.77
N ASN A 209 15.03 -14.72 -6.40
CA ASN A 209 15.98 -15.63 -5.76
C ASN A 209 17.42 -15.13 -5.79
N GLY A 210 17.61 -13.83 -5.90
CA GLY A 210 18.94 -13.17 -5.93
C GLY A 210 19.56 -13.02 -7.33
N THR A 211 18.96 -13.56 -8.38
CA THR A 211 19.57 -13.55 -9.73
C THR A 211 18.87 -12.66 -10.76
N ASP A 212 17.57 -12.45 -10.62
CA ASP A 212 16.77 -11.63 -11.56
C ASP A 212 15.62 -10.97 -10.82
N THR A 213 15.95 -9.95 -10.06
CA THR A 213 14.96 -9.21 -9.26
C THR A 213 14.09 -8.30 -10.13
N THR A 214 14.61 -7.87 -11.27
CA THR A 214 13.88 -6.99 -12.21
C THR A 214 12.64 -7.66 -12.81
N HIS A 215 12.73 -8.94 -13.15
CA HIS A 215 11.60 -9.71 -13.70
C HIS A 215 10.77 -10.43 -12.63
N SER A 216 11.12 -10.27 -11.37
CA SER A 216 10.30 -10.73 -10.25
C SER A 216 8.95 -10.01 -10.17
N GLY A 217 8.03 -10.53 -9.36
CA GLY A 217 6.73 -9.88 -9.12
C GLY A 217 6.88 -8.44 -8.60
N ILE A 218 7.79 -8.25 -7.64
CA ILE A 218 8.09 -6.92 -7.06
C ILE A 218 8.79 -6.02 -8.09
N GLY A 219 9.76 -6.52 -8.87
CA GLY A 219 10.40 -5.75 -9.92
C GLY A 219 9.40 -5.25 -10.97
N LYS A 220 8.47 -6.10 -11.41
CA LYS A 220 7.37 -5.70 -12.30
C LYS A 220 6.44 -4.68 -11.67
N ALA A 221 6.12 -4.84 -10.37
CA ALA A 221 5.31 -3.87 -9.65
C ALA A 221 6.01 -2.51 -9.52
N LEU A 222 7.32 -2.48 -9.24
CA LEU A 222 8.14 -1.25 -9.23
C LEU A 222 8.12 -0.56 -10.59
N THR A 223 8.28 -1.31 -11.68
CA THR A 223 8.21 -0.78 -13.05
C THR A 223 6.83 -0.18 -13.35
N LYS A 224 5.75 -0.89 -13.01
CA LYS A 224 4.38 -0.40 -13.21
C LYS A 224 4.09 0.85 -12.39
N THR A 225 4.51 0.85 -11.12
CA THR A 225 4.35 1.99 -10.21
C THR A 225 5.17 3.19 -10.67
N SER A 226 6.42 3.02 -11.08
CA SER A 226 7.27 4.13 -11.55
C SER A 226 6.75 4.75 -12.84
N ASN A 227 6.25 3.95 -13.78
CA ASN A 227 5.62 4.47 -15.00
C ASN A 227 4.37 5.31 -14.67
N PHE A 228 3.57 4.85 -13.69
CA PHE A 228 2.44 5.63 -13.20
C PHE A 228 2.88 6.94 -12.55
N LEU A 229 3.83 6.91 -11.62
CA LEU A 229 4.33 8.11 -10.94
C LEU A 229 4.94 9.12 -11.94
N ALA A 230 5.57 8.63 -13.00
CA ALA A 230 6.05 9.49 -14.09
C ALA A 230 4.91 10.11 -14.89
N SER A 231 3.81 9.37 -15.14
CA SER A 231 2.66 9.87 -15.90
C SER A 231 1.91 11.02 -15.19
N ILE A 232 1.96 11.05 -13.85
CA ILE A 232 1.37 12.13 -13.04
C ILE A 232 2.40 13.20 -12.63
N GLY A 233 3.65 13.10 -13.11
CA GLY A 233 4.70 14.10 -12.87
C GLY A 233 5.37 14.03 -11.48
N GLU A 234 5.12 12.98 -10.69
CA GLU A 234 5.77 12.82 -9.38
C GLU A 234 7.24 12.45 -9.47
N ILE A 235 7.64 11.74 -10.54
CA ILE A 235 9.03 11.45 -10.87
C ILE A 235 9.27 11.75 -12.35
N ARG A 236 10.54 11.96 -12.72
CA ARG A 236 10.88 12.12 -14.14
C ARG A 236 11.05 10.73 -14.79
N LYS A 237 10.45 10.53 -15.96
CA LYS A 237 10.52 9.25 -16.68
C LYS A 237 11.96 8.78 -16.95
N GLN A 238 12.85 9.71 -17.23
CA GLN A 238 14.27 9.44 -17.48
C GLN A 238 15.06 8.97 -16.25
N ASP A 239 14.51 9.14 -15.04
CA ASP A 239 15.16 8.72 -13.79
C ASP A 239 14.75 7.28 -13.39
N ILE A 240 13.78 6.69 -14.10
CA ILE A 240 13.38 5.30 -13.87
C ILE A 240 14.56 4.40 -14.25
N PRO A 241 15.06 3.55 -13.33
CA PRO A 241 16.18 2.68 -13.63
C PRO A 241 15.79 1.60 -14.67
N GLU A 242 16.76 1.15 -15.44
CA GLU A 242 16.58 0.06 -16.42
C GLU A 242 16.34 -1.29 -15.75
N ASN A 243 16.88 -1.47 -14.54
CA ASN A 243 16.69 -2.67 -13.72
C ASN A 243 16.54 -2.32 -12.23
N TRP A 244 16.06 -3.28 -11.45
CA TRP A 244 15.80 -3.13 -10.01
C TRP A 244 16.77 -3.94 -9.12
N ASP A 245 17.85 -4.49 -9.71
CA ASP A 245 18.74 -5.42 -9.02
C ASP A 245 19.44 -4.82 -7.80
N THR A 246 19.65 -3.49 -7.80
CA THR A 246 20.20 -2.77 -6.65
C THR A 246 19.15 -2.21 -5.70
N ALA A 247 17.87 -2.40 -6.01
CA ALA A 247 16.74 -1.87 -5.24
C ALA A 247 16.04 -2.96 -4.42
N ILE A 248 16.29 -4.22 -4.70
CA ILE A 248 15.68 -5.38 -4.07
C ILE A 248 16.79 -6.28 -3.53
N ASP A 249 16.81 -6.49 -2.22
CA ASP A 249 17.61 -7.54 -1.60
C ASP A 249 16.73 -8.78 -1.37
N SER A 250 16.99 -9.82 -2.12
CA SER A 250 16.29 -11.10 -2.06
C SER A 250 17.17 -12.24 -1.52
N ARG A 251 18.25 -11.89 -0.81
CA ARG A 251 19.16 -12.83 -0.16
C ARG A 251 18.64 -13.31 1.18
#